data_91ecdbcc135049d18f34ba9366b9a1e8
#
_entry.id   91ecdbcc135049d18f34ba9366b9a1e8
#
_cell.length_a   1.000
_cell.length_b   1.000
_cell.length_c   1.000
_cell.angle_alpha   90.00
_cell.angle_beta   90.00
_cell.angle_gamma   90.00
#
_symmetry.space_group_name_H-M   'P 1'
#
loop_
_entity.id
_entity.type
_entity.pdbx_description
1 polymer ?
#
loop_
_entity_poly.entity_id
_entity_poly.type
_entity_poly.pdbx_seq_one_letter_code
_entity_poly.pdbx_strand_id
1 'polypeptide(L)'
;EKVVRISGEFGNFTITTNKNTYHSKLIMIGIGAGNPFTIEGLENYIIPHKKAAPEKNRIQLENNDHLVTEGIYAIGTLAGHRSQLVIAAGSGASAATDVLTLWNDGKPVQIHDVVKE
;
A
#
# COMPACT_ATOMS: atom_id res chain seq x y z
N GLU A 1 -14.81 7.72 7.60
CA GLU A 1 -15.04 7.84 6.16
C GLU A 1 -14.55 6.59 5.44
N LYS A 2 -15.13 6.32 4.29
CA LYS A 2 -14.75 5.20 3.46
C LYS A 2 -14.22 5.72 2.12
N VAL A 3 -13.02 5.31 1.74
CA VAL A 3 -12.46 5.63 0.43
C VAL A 3 -13.20 4.86 -0.65
N VAL A 4 -13.70 5.58 -1.67
CA VAL A 4 -14.46 4.98 -2.78
C VAL A 4 -13.73 5.07 -4.11
N ARG A 5 -12.80 6.01 -4.28
CA ARG A 5 -12.04 6.19 -5.52
C ARG A 5 -10.67 6.79 -5.25
N ILE A 6 -9.69 6.35 -6.05
CA ILE A 6 -8.38 6.99 -6.16
C ILE A 6 -8.17 7.30 -7.64
N SER A 7 -7.81 8.55 -7.96
CA SER A 7 -7.58 9.02 -9.31
C SER A 7 -6.41 10.00 -9.34
N GLY A 8 -6.03 10.44 -10.54
CA GLY A 8 -4.90 11.32 -10.74
C GLY A 8 -3.60 10.55 -10.94
N GLU A 9 -2.49 11.24 -10.74
CA GLU A 9 -1.17 10.70 -11.01
C GLU A 9 -0.17 11.10 -9.92
N PHE A 10 1.02 10.52 -9.97
CA PHE A 10 2.08 10.79 -9.00
C PHE A 10 2.27 12.30 -8.79
N GLY A 11 2.29 12.69 -7.54
CA GLY A 11 2.44 14.10 -7.14
C GLY A 11 1.13 14.84 -6.98
N ASN A 12 0.03 14.32 -7.52
CA ASN A 12 -1.28 14.98 -7.44
C ASN A 12 -2.43 13.95 -7.52
N PHE A 13 -2.49 13.08 -6.52
CA PHE A 13 -3.61 12.14 -6.41
C PHE A 13 -4.84 12.81 -5.80
N THR A 14 -6.00 12.36 -6.24
CA THR A 14 -7.29 12.71 -5.65
C THR A 14 -7.89 11.47 -5.00
N ILE A 15 -8.19 11.58 -3.71
CA ILE A 15 -8.82 10.51 -2.93
C ILE A 15 -10.24 10.95 -2.61
N THR A 16 -11.21 10.23 -3.16
CA THR A 16 -12.62 10.49 -2.92
C THR A 16 -13.16 9.51 -1.89
N THR A 17 -13.79 10.04 -0.85
CA THR A 17 -14.48 9.24 0.16
C THR A 17 -15.99 9.42 0.03
N ASN A 18 -16.76 8.72 0.86
CA ASN A 18 -18.20 8.90 0.91
C ASN A 18 -18.63 10.25 1.49
N LYS A 19 -17.70 11.06 1.99
CA LYS A 19 -17.99 12.35 2.63
C LYS A 19 -17.20 13.51 2.06
N ASN A 20 -15.94 13.30 1.66
CA ASN A 20 -15.03 14.37 1.29
C ASN A 20 -14.13 13.99 0.12
N THR A 21 -13.38 14.96 -0.36
CA THR A 21 -12.31 14.77 -1.35
C THR A 21 -11.01 15.27 -0.76
N TYR A 22 -9.96 14.47 -0.88
CA TYR A 22 -8.62 14.80 -0.39
C TYR A 22 -7.61 14.74 -1.53
N HIS A 23 -6.51 15.46 -1.37
CA HIS A 23 -5.39 15.44 -2.31
C HIS A 23 -4.12 14.99 -1.61
N SER A 24 -3.29 14.25 -2.33
CA SER A 24 -2.05 13.71 -1.79
C SER A 24 -1.02 13.57 -2.89
N LYS A 25 0.26 13.70 -2.53
CA LYS A 25 1.37 13.47 -3.46
C LYS A 25 1.69 11.99 -3.61
N LEU A 26 1.36 11.19 -2.60
CA LEU A 26 1.69 9.80 -2.50
C LEU A 26 0.64 9.08 -1.66
N ILE A 27 0.41 7.80 -1.93
CA ILE A 27 -0.61 7.01 -1.23
C ILE A 27 0.01 5.70 -0.75
N MET A 28 -0.28 5.34 0.50
CA MET A 28 -0.06 4.01 1.07
C MET A 28 -1.38 3.39 1.45
N ILE A 29 -1.63 2.15 1.02
CA ILE A 29 -2.88 1.45 1.28
C ILE A 29 -2.61 0.23 2.15
N GLY A 30 -3.25 0.19 3.33
CA GLY A 30 -3.10 -0.91 4.27
C GLY A 30 -4.45 -1.32 4.85
N ILE A 31 -5.30 -1.92 4.04
CA ILE A 31 -6.69 -2.26 4.40
C ILE A 31 -6.95 -3.77 4.51
N GLY A 32 -5.90 -4.57 4.49
CA GLY A 32 -6.04 -6.03 4.49
C GLY A 32 -6.35 -6.59 3.11
N ALA A 33 -6.70 -7.87 3.04
CA ALA A 33 -6.89 -8.62 1.80
C ALA A 33 -8.33 -9.12 1.64
N GLY A 34 -9.28 -8.25 1.87
CA GLY A 34 -10.70 -8.58 1.74
C GLY A 34 -11.19 -8.59 0.30
N ASN A 35 -12.22 -9.38 0.03
CA ASN A 35 -12.92 -9.41 -1.24
C ASN A 35 -14.42 -9.18 -0.98
N PRO A 36 -15.10 -8.25 -1.68
CA PRO A 36 -14.58 -7.47 -2.81
C PRO A 36 -13.69 -6.30 -2.36
N PHE A 37 -12.77 -5.94 -3.25
CA PHE A 37 -12.02 -4.69 -3.15
C PHE A 37 -12.88 -3.58 -3.75
N THR A 38 -13.19 -2.56 -2.96
CA THR A 38 -14.24 -1.59 -3.31
C THR A 38 -13.72 -0.20 -3.70
N ILE A 39 -12.40 -0.02 -3.79
CA ILE A 39 -11.83 1.26 -4.19
C ILE A 39 -11.67 1.30 -5.71
N GLU A 40 -12.38 2.23 -6.36
CA GLU A 40 -12.25 2.44 -7.81
C GLU A 40 -10.92 3.09 -8.15
N GLY A 41 -10.38 2.77 -9.32
CA GLY A 41 -9.14 3.31 -9.85
C GLY A 41 -7.97 2.34 -9.81
N LEU A 42 -8.08 1.22 -9.10
CA LEU A 42 -7.01 0.23 -8.95
C LEU A 42 -7.40 -1.16 -9.46
N GLU A 43 -8.47 -1.26 -10.23
CA GLU A 43 -9.03 -2.55 -10.69
C GLU A 43 -8.02 -3.39 -11.47
N ASN A 44 -7.14 -2.75 -12.25
CA ASN A 44 -6.15 -3.42 -13.07
C ASN A 44 -5.05 -4.13 -12.26
N TYR A 45 -4.95 -3.83 -10.97
CA TYR A 45 -3.91 -4.38 -10.09
C TYR A 45 -4.43 -5.47 -9.15
N ILE A 46 -5.72 -5.75 -9.18
CA ILE A 46 -6.34 -6.76 -8.30
C ILE A 46 -6.02 -8.15 -8.84
N ILE A 47 -5.38 -8.96 -8.01
CA ILE A 47 -5.06 -10.36 -8.31
C ILE A 47 -5.43 -11.25 -7.11
N PRO A 48 -5.58 -12.57 -7.32
CA PRO A 48 -5.77 -13.49 -6.20
C PRO A 48 -4.58 -13.43 -5.22
N HIS A 49 -4.87 -13.53 -3.94
CA HIS A 49 -3.83 -13.48 -2.91
C HIS A 49 -2.95 -14.73 -3.00
N LYS A 50 -1.64 -14.55 -3.18
CA LYS A 50 -0.72 -15.64 -3.48
C LYS A 50 -0.42 -16.54 -2.28
N LYS A 51 -0.64 -16.06 -1.06
CA LYS A 51 -0.32 -16.79 0.18
C LYS A 51 -1.56 -17.19 0.98
N ALA A 52 -2.76 -16.83 0.52
CA ALA A 52 -4.00 -17.28 1.13
C ALA A 52 -4.51 -18.55 0.46
N ALA A 53 -5.25 -19.36 1.22
CA ALA A 53 -5.90 -20.54 0.67
C ALA A 53 -6.93 -20.12 -0.40
N PRO A 54 -7.00 -20.80 -1.56
CA PRO A 54 -7.91 -20.39 -2.64
C PRO A 54 -9.37 -20.31 -2.23
N GLU A 55 -9.83 -21.18 -1.33
CA GLU A 55 -11.21 -21.21 -0.85
C GLU A 55 -11.60 -19.99 -0.01
N LYS A 56 -10.63 -19.23 0.47
CA LYS A 56 -10.89 -17.99 1.21
C LYS A 56 -11.21 -16.81 0.29
N ASN A 57 -10.99 -16.95 -0.98
CA ASN A 57 -11.28 -15.93 -2.00
C ASN A 57 -10.69 -14.55 -1.66
N ARG A 58 -9.45 -14.54 -1.17
CA ARG A 58 -8.74 -13.31 -0.81
C ARG A 58 -8.07 -12.69 -2.04
N ILE A 59 -7.91 -11.37 -2.02
CA ILE A 59 -7.23 -10.62 -3.08
C ILE A 59 -6.01 -9.90 -2.53
N GLN A 60 -5.13 -9.51 -3.43
CA GLN A 60 -4.04 -8.57 -3.18
C GLN A 60 -3.94 -7.60 -4.34
N LEU A 61 -3.18 -6.52 -4.15
CA LEU A 61 -2.77 -5.67 -5.25
C LEU A 61 -1.42 -6.15 -5.78
N GLU A 62 -1.32 -6.32 -7.09
CA GLU A 62 -0.06 -6.63 -7.74
C GLU A 62 0.93 -5.51 -7.46
N ASN A 63 2.13 -5.88 -7.01
CA ASN A 63 3.14 -4.90 -6.63
C ASN A 63 4.54 -5.47 -6.81
N ASN A 64 5.50 -4.58 -6.91
CA ASN A 64 6.92 -4.90 -6.88
C ASN A 64 7.52 -4.25 -5.64
N ASP A 65 7.82 -5.05 -4.64
CA ASP A 65 8.35 -4.60 -3.36
C ASP A 65 7.50 -3.46 -2.77
N HIS A 66 6.18 -3.71 -2.67
CA HIS A 66 5.13 -2.80 -2.21
C HIS A 66 4.68 -1.72 -3.20
N LEU A 67 5.45 -1.43 -4.25
CA LEU A 67 5.06 -0.44 -5.26
C LEU A 67 4.04 -1.04 -6.22
N VAL A 68 2.81 -0.50 -6.21
CA VAL A 68 1.72 -0.90 -7.10
C VAL A 68 1.87 -0.19 -8.44
N THR A 69 1.93 1.11 -8.40
CA THR A 69 2.23 1.99 -9.53
C THR A 69 2.88 3.25 -8.97
N GLU A 70 3.40 4.11 -9.82
CA GLU A 70 4.15 5.28 -9.37
C GLU A 70 3.36 6.10 -8.34
N GLY A 71 3.90 6.21 -7.12
CA GLY A 71 3.32 6.95 -6.03
C GLY A 71 2.27 6.21 -5.20
N ILE A 72 1.90 4.97 -5.57
CA ILE A 72 0.93 4.17 -4.82
C ILE A 72 1.59 2.89 -4.30
N TYR A 73 1.55 2.70 -2.99
CA TYR A 73 2.12 1.55 -2.29
C TYR A 73 1.02 0.74 -1.61
N ALA A 74 1.12 -0.58 -1.68
CA ALA A 74 0.32 -1.48 -0.87
C ALA A 74 1.19 -2.06 0.24
N ILE A 75 0.64 -2.20 1.44
CA ILE A 75 1.35 -2.74 2.59
C ILE A 75 0.55 -3.84 3.26
N GLY A 76 1.24 -4.66 4.04
CA GLY A 76 0.64 -5.75 4.80
C GLY A 76 0.03 -6.83 3.91
N THR A 77 -1.09 -7.36 4.34
CA THR A 77 -1.78 -8.45 3.64
C THR A 77 -2.21 -8.06 2.23
N LEU A 78 -2.55 -6.80 2.00
CA LEU A 78 -2.93 -6.29 0.68
C LEU A 78 -1.77 -6.37 -0.33
N ALA A 79 -0.53 -6.33 0.13
CA ALA A 79 0.66 -6.48 -0.72
C ALA A 79 1.02 -7.94 -1.01
N GLY A 80 0.27 -8.91 -0.47
CA GLY A 80 0.51 -10.34 -0.66
C GLY A 80 1.24 -11.01 0.49
N HIS A 81 1.43 -10.33 1.60
CA HIS A 81 2.04 -10.92 2.79
C HIS A 81 1.07 -11.78 3.58
N ARG A 82 1.60 -12.71 4.39
CA ARG A 82 0.79 -13.46 5.33
C ARG A 82 0.21 -12.54 6.41
N SER A 83 -0.98 -12.88 6.88
CA SER A 83 -1.69 -12.09 7.89
C SER A 83 -1.12 -12.34 9.29
N GLN A 84 0.11 -11.86 9.53
CA GLN A 84 0.78 -11.91 10.82
C GLN A 84 1.25 -10.51 11.19
N LEU A 85 1.09 -10.14 12.46
CA LEU A 85 1.37 -8.79 12.94
C LEU A 85 2.80 -8.33 12.61
N VAL A 86 3.80 -9.16 12.87
CA VAL A 86 5.22 -8.81 12.63
C VAL A 86 5.50 -8.62 11.15
N ILE A 87 4.91 -9.47 10.29
CA ILE A 87 5.08 -9.36 8.83
C ILE A 87 4.42 -8.08 8.31
N ALA A 88 3.20 -7.78 8.75
CA ALA A 88 2.50 -6.56 8.36
C ALA A 88 3.25 -5.30 8.81
N ALA A 89 3.75 -5.29 10.05
CA ALA A 89 4.54 -4.18 10.57
C ALA A 89 5.84 -3.99 9.78
N GLY A 90 6.55 -5.08 9.47
CA GLY A 90 7.77 -5.04 8.65
C GLY A 90 7.51 -4.54 7.23
N SER A 91 6.39 -4.92 6.63
CA SER A 91 5.95 -4.43 5.33
C SER A 91 5.77 -2.91 5.34
N GLY A 92 5.07 -2.38 6.34
CA GLY A 92 4.87 -0.94 6.49
C GLY A 92 6.19 -0.20 6.67
N ALA A 93 7.09 -0.72 7.49
CA ALA A 93 8.42 -0.13 7.71
C ALA A 93 9.26 -0.12 6.43
N SER A 94 9.23 -1.20 5.67
CA SER A 94 9.94 -1.29 4.38
C SER A 94 9.42 -0.26 3.38
N ALA A 95 8.11 -0.18 3.20
CA ALA A 95 7.50 0.78 2.29
C ALA A 95 7.79 2.23 2.73
N ALA A 96 7.73 2.52 4.03
CA ALA A 96 8.04 3.84 4.56
C ALA A 96 9.49 4.24 4.28
N THR A 97 10.43 3.30 4.37
CA THR A 97 11.84 3.55 4.04
C THR A 97 12.01 3.87 2.57
N ASP A 98 11.31 3.17 1.68
CA ASP A 98 11.33 3.45 0.24
C ASP A 98 10.78 4.85 -0.06
N VAL A 99 9.71 5.25 0.60
CA VAL A 99 9.12 6.59 0.45
C VAL A 99 10.10 7.67 0.92
N LEU A 100 10.76 7.46 2.05
CA LEU A 100 11.76 8.40 2.56
C LEU A 100 12.94 8.51 1.60
N THR A 101 13.36 7.40 0.99
CA THR A 101 14.42 7.41 -0.03
C THR A 101 13.98 8.24 -1.23
N LEU A 102 12.74 8.07 -1.69
CA LEU A 102 12.20 8.85 -2.80
C LEU A 102 12.21 10.36 -2.48
N TRP A 103 11.79 10.73 -1.28
CA TRP A 103 11.77 12.14 -0.84
C TRP A 103 13.16 12.71 -0.59
N ASN A 104 14.17 11.86 -0.44
CA ASN A 104 15.57 12.25 -0.26
C ASN A 104 16.32 12.22 -1.62
N ASP A 105 15.67 12.63 -2.70
CA ASP A 105 16.21 12.69 -4.07
C ASP A 105 16.81 11.37 -4.55
N GLY A 106 16.23 10.24 -4.16
CA GLY A 106 16.70 8.92 -4.51
C GLY A 106 17.91 8.43 -3.74
N LYS A 107 18.42 9.20 -2.78
CA LYS A 107 19.53 8.78 -1.92
C LYS A 107 19.02 7.82 -0.86
N PRO A 108 19.67 6.66 -0.68
CA PRO A 108 19.23 5.69 0.32
C PRO A 108 19.13 6.29 1.73
N VAL A 109 18.03 5.97 2.40
CA VAL A 109 17.80 6.31 3.80
C VAL A 109 17.97 5.04 4.61
N GLN A 110 18.82 5.08 5.63
CA GLN A 110 19.03 3.98 6.55
C GLN A 110 18.44 4.31 7.91
N ILE A 111 17.54 3.43 8.36
CA ILE A 111 16.94 3.55 9.68
C ILE A 111 17.39 2.32 10.48
N HIS A 112 18.09 2.57 11.57
CA HIS A 112 18.63 1.50 12.42
C HIS A 112 17.85 1.40 13.73
N ASP A 113 17.50 0.18 14.10
CA ASP A 113 16.89 -0.13 15.40
C ASP A 113 17.97 -0.20 16.48
N VAL A 114 18.72 0.88 16.64
CA VAL A 114 19.79 0.96 17.63
C VAL A 114 19.39 1.93 18.71
N VAL A 115 19.36 1.43 19.94
CA VAL A 115 19.16 2.28 21.11
C VAL A 115 20.51 2.90 21.45
N LYS A 116 20.57 4.23 21.39
CA LYS A 116 21.73 4.99 21.84
C LYS A 116 21.48 5.49 23.24
N GLU A 117 22.36 5.16 24.13
CA GLU A 117 22.36 5.67 25.50
C GLU A 117 23.07 7.02 25.60
#